data_f68b020ef700cf1eb98c1f52a188cc7a
#
_entry.id   f68b020ef700cf1eb98c1f52a188cc7a
#
_cell.length_a   1.000
_cell.length_b   1.000
_cell.length_c   1.000
_cell.angle_alpha   90.00
_cell.angle_beta   90.00
_cell.angle_gamma   90.00
#
_symmetry.space_group_name_H-M   'P 1'
#
loop_
_entity.id
_entity.type
_entity.pdbx_description
1 polymer ?
#
loop_
_entity_poly.entity_id
_entity_poly.type
_entity_poly.pdbx_seq_one_letter_code
_entity_poly.pdbx_strand_id
1 'polypeptide(L)'
;MRDSDYPSATFYVDPTNPQHLCCETLGVIGTIAPDTRVTFTPAFLEHAPAYRVGEWCVLEGRVVPQAQAWEVYRANPAQLRTPPSVGAKGEFGLIERYFTYPNFSQWSSAGVGDDCALIDVGPRRIAVTTDMMAITTHFLPDCPPDAVGYKALAVNLSDLAAAGAEPRAFFLSLGLDEADETWLDQFSSGLMRCALEAGCALLGGDTTRTPQSADGGHTPKTISITAMGDLPAGEGLTRAGANVGDDIWVSGTLGDAYAGLKACWGHWHVSEEQKTAFLQRLQYPSARYPLGIAIRSYARAAADISDGLLADLGHILERSHVAATLIWDDCPRSEALLGLPEDQQREAFLSGGDDYELVFTAPSTARSALEQISRNLSLRLTRIGKIRASDSGDNLILRTKAGIVIPLTYCGFNHFANDTTT
;
A
#
# COMPACT_ATOMS: atom_id res chain seq x y z
N MET A 1 -1.92 34.70 28.21
CA MET A 1 -0.49 34.77 28.54
C MET A 1 0.23 35.22 27.28
N ARG A 2 1.05 36.22 27.35
CA ARG A 2 1.66 36.90 26.20
C ARG A 2 2.85 36.06 25.71
N ASP A 3 3.17 36.15 24.42
CA ASP A 3 4.36 35.57 23.76
C ASP A 3 5.75 35.90 24.38
N SER A 4 5.77 36.45 25.60
CA SER A 4 6.96 36.94 26.27
C SER A 4 7.64 35.99 27.25
N ASP A 5 7.06 34.83 27.52
CA ASP A 5 7.54 33.94 28.59
C ASP A 5 8.50 32.83 28.11
N TYR A 6 8.74 32.70 26.80
CA TYR A 6 9.85 31.95 26.24
C TYR A 6 10.60 32.80 25.21
N PRO A 7 11.40 33.80 25.66
CA PRO A 7 12.18 34.59 24.77
C PRO A 7 13.31 33.75 24.19
N SER A 8 13.30 33.58 22.88
CA SER A 8 14.38 33.03 22.03
C SER A 8 14.63 31.54 21.97
N ALA A 9 13.71 30.66 22.32
CA ALA A 9 13.85 29.25 21.92
C ALA A 9 13.57 29.13 20.41
N THR A 10 14.60 29.14 19.59
CA THR A 10 14.47 28.83 18.16
C THR A 10 14.26 27.33 18.03
N PHE A 11 13.04 26.93 17.66
CA PHE A 11 12.79 25.53 17.30
C PHE A 11 13.38 25.29 15.92
N TYR A 12 14.03 24.15 15.75
CA TYR A 12 14.57 23.73 14.46
C TYR A 12 14.37 22.22 14.24
N VAL A 13 14.27 21.85 12.99
CA VAL A 13 14.25 20.44 12.59
C VAL A 13 15.70 19.94 12.62
N ASP A 14 15.93 18.79 13.27
CA ASP A 14 17.27 18.18 13.34
C ASP A 14 17.77 17.87 11.93
N PRO A 15 18.89 18.44 11.48
CA PRO A 15 19.42 18.19 10.14
C PRO A 15 19.87 16.74 9.92
N THR A 16 20.09 15.98 11.00
CA THR A 16 20.47 14.57 10.94
C THR A 16 19.29 13.62 11.09
N ASN A 17 18.16 14.11 11.61
CA ASN A 17 16.91 13.37 11.72
C ASN A 17 15.70 14.30 11.52
N PRO A 18 15.15 14.38 10.31
CA PRO A 18 14.06 15.31 9.98
C PRO A 18 12.75 15.02 10.75
N GLN A 19 12.65 13.92 11.46
CA GLN A 19 11.52 13.63 12.34
C GLN A 19 11.67 14.21 13.76
N HIS A 20 12.81 14.81 14.08
CA HIS A 20 13.03 15.42 15.38
C HIS A 20 12.88 16.93 15.33
N LEU A 21 12.02 17.46 16.21
CA LEU A 21 11.96 18.88 16.51
C LEU A 21 12.84 19.16 17.72
N CYS A 22 13.78 20.08 17.57
CA CYS A 22 14.78 20.42 18.57
C CYS A 22 14.66 21.86 19.05
N CYS A 23 15.19 22.10 20.23
CA CYS A 23 15.40 23.43 20.80
C CYS A 23 16.86 23.50 21.30
N GLU A 24 17.53 24.65 21.08
CA GLU A 24 18.95 24.83 21.47
C GLU A 24 19.23 24.55 22.95
N THR A 25 18.27 24.82 23.83
CA THR A 25 18.43 24.66 25.27
C THR A 25 17.99 23.33 25.83
N LEU A 26 17.04 22.63 25.17
CA LEU A 26 16.42 21.40 25.70
C LEU A 26 16.67 20.16 24.83
N GLY A 27 17.41 20.29 23.71
CA GLY A 27 17.63 19.19 22.77
C GLY A 27 16.34 18.80 22.04
N VAL A 28 16.06 17.50 21.90
CA VAL A 28 14.84 17.01 21.23
C VAL A 28 13.62 17.30 22.09
N ILE A 29 12.73 18.14 21.59
CA ILE A 29 11.51 18.58 22.28
C ILE A 29 10.25 17.94 21.73
N GLY A 30 10.31 17.29 20.59
CA GLY A 30 9.16 16.64 19.95
C GLY A 30 9.55 15.80 18.74
N THR A 31 8.55 15.10 18.21
CA THR A 31 8.64 14.37 16.95
C THR A 31 7.72 15.01 15.91
N ILE A 32 8.17 15.00 14.66
CA ILE A 32 7.42 15.49 13.51
C ILE A 32 6.94 14.30 12.73
N ALA A 33 5.63 14.14 12.60
CA ALA A 33 5.03 13.13 11.75
C ALA A 33 5.24 13.46 10.24
N PRO A 34 5.13 12.49 9.33
CA PRO A 34 5.24 12.74 7.88
C PRO A 34 4.29 13.84 7.36
N ASP A 35 3.15 13.99 8.00
CA ASP A 35 2.14 15.02 7.73
C ASP A 35 2.44 16.38 8.42
N THR A 36 3.66 16.59 8.87
CA THR A 36 4.16 17.78 9.57
C THR A 36 3.58 18.03 10.98
N ARG A 37 2.67 17.20 11.48
CA ARG A 37 2.17 17.35 12.86
C ARG A 37 3.29 17.14 13.87
N VAL A 38 3.22 17.92 14.94
CA VAL A 38 4.21 17.90 16.02
C VAL A 38 3.60 17.24 17.25
N THR A 39 4.31 16.24 17.76
CA THR A 39 4.03 15.65 19.08
C THR A 39 5.15 16.05 20.03
N PHE A 40 4.86 16.90 21.01
CA PHE A 40 5.84 17.35 21.98
C PHE A 40 6.11 16.30 23.06
N THR A 41 7.35 16.26 23.52
CA THR A 41 7.73 15.38 24.63
C THR A 41 7.10 15.85 25.96
N PRO A 42 6.76 14.91 26.90
CA PRO A 42 6.26 15.28 28.23
C PRO A 42 7.18 16.26 28.96
N ALA A 43 8.50 16.06 28.87
CA ALA A 43 9.49 16.95 29.49
C ALA A 43 9.42 18.38 28.95
N PHE A 44 9.23 18.56 27.65
CA PHE A 44 9.03 19.90 27.07
C PHE A 44 7.72 20.53 27.56
N LEU A 45 6.63 19.76 27.60
CA LEU A 45 5.32 20.24 28.02
C LEU A 45 5.25 20.63 29.51
N GLU A 46 6.17 20.14 30.33
CA GLU A 46 6.33 20.59 31.72
C GLU A 46 6.92 22.00 31.78
N HIS A 47 7.86 22.32 30.87
CA HIS A 47 8.50 23.65 30.79
C HIS A 47 7.65 24.67 30.01
N ALA A 48 6.88 24.19 29.04
CA ALA A 48 6.09 25.02 28.13
C ALA A 48 4.61 24.56 28.09
N PRO A 49 3.84 24.72 29.18
CA PRO A 49 2.49 24.19 29.27
C PRO A 49 1.50 24.78 28.25
N ALA A 50 1.80 25.94 27.67
CA ALA A 50 0.98 26.53 26.60
C ALA A 50 0.85 25.63 25.36
N TYR A 51 1.85 24.76 25.10
CA TYR A 51 1.85 23.84 23.96
C TYR A 51 1.03 22.55 24.22
N ARG A 52 0.49 22.37 25.41
CA ARG A 52 -0.46 21.26 25.74
C ARG A 52 -1.82 21.46 25.08
N VAL A 53 -2.16 22.70 24.77
CA VAL A 53 -3.47 23.05 24.23
C VAL A 53 -3.33 23.41 22.78
N GLY A 54 -4.06 22.71 21.92
CA GLY A 54 -4.05 22.92 20.48
C GLY A 54 -3.20 21.91 19.71
N GLU A 55 -3.39 21.91 18.43
CA GLU A 55 -2.63 21.10 17.48
C GLU A 55 -1.59 21.98 16.80
N TRP A 56 -0.42 21.42 16.61
CA TRP A 56 0.74 22.13 16.10
C TRP A 56 1.31 21.40 14.89
N CYS A 57 1.83 22.15 13.94
CA CYS A 57 2.54 21.61 12.79
C CYS A 57 3.78 22.44 12.45
N VAL A 58 4.70 21.85 11.70
CA VAL A 58 5.85 22.56 11.15
C VAL A 58 5.48 23.08 9.76
N LEU A 59 5.58 24.39 9.57
CA LEU A 59 5.38 25.09 8.30
C LEU A 59 6.61 25.95 8.02
N GLU A 60 7.29 25.71 6.89
CA GLU A 60 8.51 26.43 6.51
C GLU A 60 9.57 26.48 7.65
N GLY A 61 9.74 25.36 8.37
CA GLY A 61 10.68 25.25 9.49
C GLY A 61 10.24 25.94 10.79
N ARG A 62 9.00 26.44 10.86
CA ARG A 62 8.43 27.07 12.05
C ARG A 62 7.30 26.23 12.62
N VAL A 63 7.23 26.14 13.94
CA VAL A 63 6.09 25.53 14.64
C VAL A 63 4.95 26.55 14.69
N VAL A 64 3.83 26.21 14.07
CA VAL A 64 2.63 27.06 14.00
C VAL A 64 1.40 26.31 14.46
N PRO A 65 0.37 27.01 15.00
CA PRO A 65 -0.93 26.38 15.21
C PRO A 65 -1.51 25.85 13.90
N GLN A 66 -2.15 24.69 13.95
CA GLN A 66 -2.79 24.09 12.78
C GLN A 66 -3.79 25.02 12.08
N ALA A 67 -4.52 25.83 12.84
CA ALA A 67 -5.43 26.82 12.28
C ALA A 67 -4.71 27.87 11.37
N GLN A 68 -3.50 28.28 11.75
CA GLN A 68 -2.69 29.18 10.96
C GLN A 68 -2.17 28.52 9.68
N ALA A 69 -1.80 27.24 9.74
CA ALA A 69 -1.43 26.46 8.56
C ALA A 69 -2.60 26.37 7.57
N TRP A 70 -3.84 26.25 8.04
CA TRP A 70 -5.02 26.31 7.19
C TRP A 70 -5.21 27.63 6.45
N GLU A 71 -4.92 28.75 7.09
CA GLU A 71 -5.00 30.07 6.44
C GLU A 71 -3.96 30.19 5.32
N VAL A 72 -2.73 29.76 5.56
CA VAL A 72 -1.67 29.71 4.53
C VAL A 72 -2.05 28.78 3.40
N TYR A 73 -2.59 27.59 3.70
CA TYR A 73 -3.07 26.63 2.70
C TYR A 73 -4.17 27.23 1.81
N ARG A 74 -5.13 27.94 2.39
CA ARG A 74 -6.20 28.61 1.62
C ARG A 74 -5.67 29.70 0.71
N ALA A 75 -4.67 30.47 1.19
CA ALA A 75 -4.07 31.54 0.43
C ALA A 75 -3.17 31.04 -0.72
N ASN A 76 -2.40 29.98 -0.48
CA ASN A 76 -1.51 29.38 -1.47
C ASN A 76 -1.27 27.88 -1.19
N PRO A 77 -2.15 26.99 -1.64
CA PRO A 77 -2.05 25.55 -1.37
C PRO A 77 -0.72 24.93 -1.82
N ALA A 78 -0.11 25.47 -2.87
CA ALA A 78 1.15 24.93 -3.41
C ALA A 78 2.34 25.10 -2.45
N GLN A 79 2.31 26.06 -1.54
CA GLN A 79 3.38 26.26 -0.55
C GLN A 79 3.43 25.17 0.53
N LEU A 80 2.32 24.44 0.73
CA LEU A 80 2.23 23.37 1.73
C LEU A 80 2.56 21.99 1.18
N ARG A 81 2.88 21.88 -0.12
CA ARG A 81 3.28 20.59 -0.69
C ARG A 81 4.58 20.15 -0.05
N THR A 82 4.61 18.91 0.39
CA THR A 82 5.85 18.25 0.81
C THR A 82 6.81 18.20 -0.39
N PRO A 83 8.05 18.67 -0.28
CA PRO A 83 9.02 18.49 -1.36
C PRO A 83 9.18 17.00 -1.64
N PRO A 84 9.16 16.56 -2.91
CA PRO A 84 9.33 15.14 -3.23
C PRO A 84 10.71 14.67 -2.77
N SER A 85 10.78 13.42 -2.32
CA SER A 85 12.06 12.77 -2.00
C SER A 85 12.98 12.79 -3.22
N VAL A 86 14.27 12.87 -2.97
CA VAL A 86 15.27 12.91 -4.05
C VAL A 86 15.21 11.58 -4.81
N GLY A 87 14.79 11.65 -6.09
CA GLY A 87 14.70 10.48 -6.96
C GLY A 87 13.30 9.89 -7.12
N ALA A 88 12.27 10.40 -6.43
CA ALA A 88 10.89 9.96 -6.61
C ALA A 88 10.44 10.15 -8.08
N LYS A 89 10.10 9.04 -8.76
CA LYS A 89 9.66 8.98 -10.15
C LYS A 89 8.38 8.16 -10.25
N GLY A 90 7.71 8.24 -11.41
CA GLY A 90 6.49 7.49 -11.68
C GLY A 90 5.32 7.95 -10.85
N GLU A 91 4.39 7.03 -10.57
CA GLU A 91 3.14 7.29 -9.87
C GLU A 91 3.38 7.86 -8.47
N PHE A 92 4.17 7.18 -7.65
CA PHE A 92 4.50 7.64 -6.30
C PHE A 92 5.17 9.02 -6.29
N GLY A 93 6.02 9.31 -7.26
CA GLY A 93 6.60 10.64 -7.42
C GLY A 93 5.56 11.72 -7.76
N LEU A 94 4.51 11.38 -8.50
CA LEU A 94 3.38 12.28 -8.76
C LEU A 94 2.52 12.49 -7.51
N ILE A 95 2.20 11.40 -6.79
CA ILE A 95 1.44 11.46 -5.54
C ILE A 95 2.19 12.33 -4.52
N GLU A 96 3.47 12.06 -4.30
CA GLU A 96 4.29 12.81 -3.36
C GLU A 96 4.36 14.30 -3.74
N ARG A 97 4.55 14.62 -5.01
CA ARG A 97 4.73 15.98 -5.49
C ARG A 97 3.45 16.82 -5.47
N TYR A 98 2.31 16.23 -5.80
CA TYR A 98 1.09 16.99 -6.07
C TYR A 98 -0.03 16.74 -5.06
N PHE A 99 -0.04 15.61 -4.37
CA PHE A 99 -1.15 15.18 -3.52
C PHE A 99 -0.77 14.93 -2.06
N THR A 100 0.51 15.06 -1.71
CA THR A 100 0.93 14.96 -0.30
C THR A 100 0.95 16.34 0.32
N TYR A 101 0.04 16.53 1.27
CA TYR A 101 -0.12 17.75 2.06
C TYR A 101 -0.10 17.40 3.55
N PRO A 102 0.20 18.41 4.42
CA PRO A 102 0.01 18.21 5.85
C PRO A 102 -1.40 17.73 6.16
N ASN A 103 -1.52 16.67 6.94
CA ASN A 103 -2.81 16.17 7.36
C ASN A 103 -3.39 17.08 8.45
N PHE A 104 -4.46 17.81 8.10
CA PHE A 104 -5.15 18.71 9.01
C PHE A 104 -6.35 18.05 9.71
N SER A 105 -6.57 16.75 9.49
CA SER A 105 -7.67 16.03 10.11
C SER A 105 -7.23 15.37 11.41
N GLN A 106 -7.93 15.66 12.50
CA GLN A 106 -7.80 14.94 13.77
C GLN A 106 -8.26 13.47 13.67
N TRP A 107 -8.97 13.14 12.58
CA TRP A 107 -9.62 11.84 12.43
C TRP A 107 -8.72 10.82 11.74
N SER A 108 -7.59 11.23 11.17
CA SER A 108 -6.73 10.32 10.40
C SER A 108 -5.39 10.11 11.12
N SER A 109 -5.03 8.86 11.35
CA SER A 109 -3.75 8.43 11.91
C SER A 109 -2.79 7.87 10.86
N ALA A 110 -3.29 7.49 9.69
CA ALA A 110 -2.52 7.11 8.51
C ALA A 110 -3.25 7.65 7.26
N GLY A 111 -2.54 7.86 6.16
CA GLY A 111 -3.12 8.45 4.96
C GLY A 111 -2.24 8.21 3.74
N VAL A 112 -2.01 9.24 2.93
CA VAL A 112 -1.28 9.14 1.66
C VAL A 112 0.05 8.40 1.83
N GLY A 113 0.21 7.30 1.09
CA GLY A 113 1.40 6.45 1.10
C GLY A 113 1.29 5.17 1.94
N ASP A 114 0.16 4.91 2.57
CA ASP A 114 -0.24 3.61 3.12
C ASP A 114 -1.37 3.01 2.27
N ASP A 115 -1.61 1.69 2.40
CA ASP A 115 -2.65 0.99 1.63
C ASP A 115 -4.06 1.49 1.98
N CYS A 116 -4.27 1.96 3.20
CA CYS A 116 -5.53 2.55 3.64
C CYS A 116 -5.32 3.84 4.42
N ALA A 117 -6.25 4.79 4.27
CA ALA A 117 -6.43 5.82 5.28
C ALA A 117 -7.07 5.21 6.52
N LEU A 118 -6.52 5.50 7.71
CA LEU A 118 -7.06 5.05 9.00
C LEU A 118 -7.70 6.23 9.71
N ILE A 119 -9.03 6.16 9.91
CA ILE A 119 -9.85 7.24 10.47
C ILE A 119 -10.39 6.82 11.83
N ASP A 120 -10.05 7.57 12.88
CA ASP A 120 -10.53 7.28 14.23
C ASP A 120 -11.95 7.83 14.44
N VAL A 121 -12.89 6.94 14.79
CA VAL A 121 -14.32 7.26 15.00
C VAL A 121 -14.76 6.70 16.37
N GLY A 122 -14.54 7.46 17.40
CA GLY A 122 -14.87 7.05 18.76
C GLY A 122 -14.12 5.77 19.18
N PRO A 123 -14.83 4.69 19.57
CA PRO A 123 -14.19 3.46 20.00
C PRO A 123 -13.73 2.55 18.84
N ARG A 124 -13.90 2.99 17.61
CA ARG A 124 -13.54 2.24 16.39
C ARG A 124 -12.63 3.05 15.51
N ARG A 125 -11.96 2.34 14.61
CA ARG A 125 -11.18 2.92 13.52
C ARG A 125 -11.72 2.37 12.21
N ILE A 126 -11.83 3.22 11.20
CA ILE A 126 -12.28 2.85 9.86
C ILE A 126 -11.06 2.91 8.94
N ALA A 127 -10.79 1.83 8.24
CA ALA A 127 -9.89 1.80 7.10
C ALA A 127 -10.68 2.16 5.84
N VAL A 128 -10.13 3.03 5.02
CA VAL A 128 -10.74 3.44 3.74
C VAL A 128 -9.67 3.39 2.67
N THR A 129 -9.98 2.71 1.58
CA THR A 129 -9.16 2.67 0.38
C THR A 129 -9.97 2.99 -0.86
N THR A 130 -9.31 3.34 -1.95
CA THR A 130 -9.95 3.50 -3.26
C THR A 130 -8.99 3.12 -4.38
N ASP A 131 -9.45 2.20 -5.22
CA ASP A 131 -8.77 1.77 -6.42
C ASP A 131 -9.57 2.05 -7.66
N MET A 132 -8.85 2.25 -8.77
CA MET A 132 -9.44 2.46 -10.08
C MET A 132 -8.86 1.46 -11.09
N MET A 133 -9.75 0.77 -11.80
CA MET A 133 -9.40 -0.12 -12.90
C MET A 133 -9.85 0.47 -14.24
N ALA A 134 -8.95 0.45 -15.21
CA ALA A 134 -9.24 0.83 -16.60
C ALA A 134 -8.96 -0.36 -17.53
N ILE A 135 -9.82 -0.53 -18.55
CA ILE A 135 -9.61 -1.53 -19.61
C ILE A 135 -8.27 -1.28 -20.31
N THR A 136 -7.62 -2.32 -20.76
CA THR A 136 -6.28 -2.35 -21.38
C THR A 136 -5.12 -2.10 -20.42
N THR A 137 -5.36 -1.47 -19.28
CA THR A 137 -4.33 -1.26 -18.24
C THR A 137 -4.40 -2.34 -17.15
N HIS A 138 -5.60 -2.56 -16.57
CA HIS A 138 -5.78 -3.43 -15.41
C HIS A 138 -6.52 -4.73 -15.74
N PHE A 139 -7.20 -4.76 -16.89
CA PHE A 139 -7.84 -5.97 -17.42
C PHE A 139 -7.87 -5.94 -18.96
N LEU A 140 -7.78 -7.11 -19.55
CA LEU A 140 -7.77 -7.27 -21.01
C LEU A 140 -9.19 -7.06 -21.58
N PRO A 141 -9.33 -6.59 -22.84
CA PRO A 141 -10.63 -6.38 -23.47
C PRO A 141 -11.51 -7.63 -23.57
N ASP A 142 -10.88 -8.80 -23.66
CA ASP A 142 -11.52 -10.13 -23.72
C ASP A 142 -11.67 -10.79 -22.35
N CYS A 143 -11.34 -10.10 -21.27
CA CYS A 143 -11.53 -10.61 -19.91
C CYS A 143 -13.02 -10.82 -19.63
N PRO A 144 -13.43 -11.98 -19.10
CA PRO A 144 -14.82 -12.24 -18.74
C PRO A 144 -15.38 -11.14 -17.81
N PRO A 145 -16.55 -10.56 -18.08
CA PRO A 145 -17.06 -9.45 -17.28
C PRO A 145 -17.29 -9.80 -15.80
N ASP A 146 -17.62 -11.06 -15.49
CA ASP A 146 -17.73 -11.52 -14.10
C ASP A 146 -16.37 -11.53 -13.39
N ALA A 147 -15.29 -11.87 -14.10
CA ALA A 147 -13.94 -11.75 -13.57
C ALA A 147 -13.54 -10.28 -13.32
N VAL A 148 -13.91 -9.39 -14.24
CA VAL A 148 -13.67 -7.94 -14.05
C VAL A 148 -14.41 -7.44 -12.81
N GLY A 149 -15.69 -7.81 -12.64
CA GLY A 149 -16.48 -7.43 -11.47
C GLY A 149 -15.92 -7.98 -10.17
N TYR A 150 -15.50 -9.25 -10.15
CA TYR A 150 -14.87 -9.88 -9.00
C TYR A 150 -13.57 -9.16 -8.62
N LYS A 151 -12.65 -9.02 -9.59
CA LYS A 151 -11.35 -8.37 -9.40
C LYS A 151 -11.50 -6.94 -8.90
N ALA A 152 -12.44 -6.16 -9.45
CA ALA A 152 -12.64 -4.77 -9.08
C ALA A 152 -12.88 -4.56 -7.58
N LEU A 153 -13.59 -5.47 -6.91
CA LEU A 153 -13.75 -5.41 -5.47
C LEU A 153 -12.57 -6.08 -4.74
N ALA A 154 -12.07 -7.20 -5.25
CA ALA A 154 -11.02 -7.97 -4.59
C ALA A 154 -9.73 -7.17 -4.38
N VAL A 155 -9.35 -6.28 -5.32
CA VAL A 155 -8.17 -5.41 -5.19
C VAL A 155 -8.30 -4.47 -3.99
N ASN A 156 -9.46 -3.82 -3.82
CA ASN A 156 -9.75 -2.98 -2.66
C ASN A 156 -9.82 -3.77 -1.34
N LEU A 157 -10.35 -5.01 -1.38
CA LEU A 157 -10.34 -5.87 -0.20
C LEU A 157 -8.91 -6.31 0.17
N SER A 158 -7.98 -6.30 -0.77
CA SER A 158 -6.55 -6.56 -0.55
C SER A 158 -5.90 -5.45 0.28
N ASP A 159 -6.18 -4.19 -0.03
CA ASP A 159 -5.74 -3.05 0.80
C ASP A 159 -6.29 -3.12 2.22
N LEU A 160 -7.59 -3.44 2.36
CA LEU A 160 -8.18 -3.64 3.68
C LEU A 160 -7.49 -4.79 4.44
N ALA A 161 -7.08 -5.84 3.72
CA ALA A 161 -6.32 -6.94 4.29
C ALA A 161 -4.93 -6.47 4.76
N ALA A 162 -4.22 -5.67 3.97
CA ALA A 162 -2.93 -5.08 4.34
C ALA A 162 -3.04 -4.22 5.60
N ALA A 163 -4.12 -3.46 5.74
CA ALA A 163 -4.42 -2.68 6.95
C ALA A 163 -4.88 -3.54 8.14
N GLY A 164 -5.21 -4.82 7.92
CA GLY A 164 -5.77 -5.71 8.95
C GLY A 164 -7.22 -5.39 9.29
N ALA A 165 -7.97 -4.76 8.39
CA ALA A 165 -9.34 -4.34 8.57
C ALA A 165 -10.34 -5.45 8.17
N GLU A 166 -11.48 -5.48 8.85
CA GLU A 166 -12.61 -6.34 8.49
C GLU A 166 -13.49 -5.60 7.47
N PRO A 167 -13.66 -6.11 6.23
CA PRO A 167 -14.49 -5.47 5.21
C PRO A 167 -15.92 -5.23 5.69
N ARG A 168 -16.51 -4.08 5.35
CA ARG A 168 -17.89 -3.72 5.74
C ARG A 168 -18.74 -3.24 4.60
N ALA A 169 -18.22 -2.32 3.80
CA ALA A 169 -19.00 -1.65 2.77
C ALA A 169 -18.12 -1.15 1.64
N PHE A 170 -18.74 -0.90 0.50
CA PHE A 170 -18.09 -0.24 -0.62
C PHE A 170 -19.04 0.63 -1.43
N PHE A 171 -18.49 1.56 -2.19
CA PHE A 171 -19.14 2.39 -3.18
C PHE A 171 -18.52 2.11 -4.54
N LEU A 172 -19.37 2.08 -5.60
CA LEU A 172 -18.96 1.75 -6.96
C LEU A 172 -19.22 2.94 -7.89
N SER A 173 -18.20 3.39 -8.60
CA SER A 173 -18.33 4.37 -9.68
C SER A 173 -17.94 3.74 -11.01
N LEU A 174 -18.84 3.82 -12.00
CA LEU A 174 -18.67 3.26 -13.35
C LEU A 174 -18.66 4.36 -14.40
N GLY A 175 -17.61 4.40 -15.21
CA GLY A 175 -17.56 5.13 -16.47
C GLY A 175 -17.70 4.14 -17.64
N LEU A 176 -18.81 4.17 -18.35
CA LEU A 176 -19.13 3.25 -19.43
C LEU A 176 -19.34 4.00 -20.74
N ASP A 177 -18.88 3.44 -21.85
CA ASP A 177 -19.14 3.97 -23.19
C ASP A 177 -20.56 3.68 -23.66
N GLU A 178 -21.11 2.54 -23.24
CA GLU A 178 -22.48 2.10 -23.53
C GLU A 178 -23.08 1.30 -22.36
N ALA A 179 -24.39 1.20 -22.33
CA ALA A 179 -25.13 0.38 -21.37
C ALA A 179 -25.36 -1.03 -21.95
N ASP A 180 -24.31 -1.83 -22.04
CA ASP A 180 -24.42 -3.25 -22.43
C ASP A 180 -24.98 -4.06 -21.26
N GLU A 181 -26.27 -4.42 -21.36
CA GLU A 181 -26.98 -5.16 -20.31
C GLU A 181 -26.38 -6.55 -20.07
N THR A 182 -25.84 -7.20 -21.11
CA THR A 182 -25.21 -8.53 -20.98
C THR A 182 -23.90 -8.43 -20.20
N TRP A 183 -23.09 -7.44 -20.53
CA TRP A 183 -21.84 -7.16 -19.82
C TRP A 183 -22.12 -6.79 -18.36
N LEU A 184 -23.10 -5.91 -18.11
CA LEU A 184 -23.48 -5.45 -16.77
C LEU A 184 -24.02 -6.58 -15.89
N ASP A 185 -24.83 -7.49 -16.44
CA ASP A 185 -25.34 -8.65 -15.71
C ASP A 185 -24.21 -9.57 -15.22
N GLN A 186 -23.26 -9.88 -16.10
CA GLN A 186 -22.11 -10.70 -15.74
C GLN A 186 -21.17 -9.96 -14.76
N PHE A 187 -20.85 -8.71 -15.04
CA PHE A 187 -20.03 -7.87 -14.17
C PHE A 187 -20.61 -7.79 -12.76
N SER A 188 -21.89 -7.46 -12.64
CA SER A 188 -22.56 -7.36 -11.34
C SER A 188 -22.58 -8.71 -10.60
N SER A 189 -22.76 -9.81 -11.33
CA SER A 189 -22.72 -11.15 -10.76
C SER A 189 -21.36 -11.46 -10.12
N GLY A 190 -20.26 -11.17 -10.83
CA GLY A 190 -18.90 -11.35 -10.29
C GLY A 190 -18.61 -10.44 -9.10
N LEU A 191 -18.97 -9.17 -9.21
CA LEU A 191 -18.84 -8.17 -8.14
C LEU A 191 -19.58 -8.61 -6.88
N MET A 192 -20.83 -9.01 -7.00
CA MET A 192 -21.64 -9.42 -5.86
C MET A 192 -21.22 -10.74 -5.27
N ARG A 193 -20.65 -11.66 -6.07
CA ARG A 193 -20.02 -12.88 -5.55
C ARG A 193 -18.88 -12.52 -4.60
N CYS A 194 -17.93 -11.67 -5.02
CA CYS A 194 -16.84 -11.20 -4.17
C CYS A 194 -17.36 -10.51 -2.90
N ALA A 195 -18.35 -9.64 -3.04
CA ALA A 195 -18.98 -8.93 -1.94
C ALA A 195 -19.62 -9.88 -0.90
N LEU A 196 -20.35 -10.88 -1.35
CA LEU A 196 -20.99 -11.87 -0.47
C LEU A 196 -19.96 -12.77 0.24
N GLU A 197 -18.91 -13.19 -0.44
CA GLU A 197 -17.80 -13.96 0.15
C GLU A 197 -17.12 -13.17 1.27
N ALA A 198 -16.97 -11.85 1.09
CA ALA A 198 -16.34 -10.97 2.08
C ALA A 198 -17.29 -10.39 3.15
N GLY A 199 -18.59 -10.61 3.02
CA GLY A 199 -19.58 -9.95 3.88
C GLY A 199 -19.57 -8.41 3.74
N CYS A 200 -19.20 -7.90 2.57
CA CYS A 200 -19.02 -6.48 2.27
C CYS A 200 -20.20 -5.96 1.45
N ALA A 201 -20.88 -4.90 1.91
CA ALA A 201 -22.12 -4.42 1.31
C ALA A 201 -21.88 -3.27 0.32
N LEU A 202 -22.52 -3.33 -0.86
CA LEU A 202 -22.62 -2.17 -1.75
C LEU A 202 -23.62 -1.17 -1.16
N LEU A 203 -23.15 0.05 -0.84
CA LEU A 203 -24.00 1.09 -0.23
C LEU A 203 -24.38 2.23 -1.18
N GLY A 204 -23.76 2.32 -2.35
CA GLY A 204 -24.06 3.38 -3.31
C GLY A 204 -22.97 3.52 -4.36
N GLY A 205 -22.98 4.64 -5.06
CA GLY A 205 -22.01 4.93 -6.11
C GLY A 205 -22.58 5.84 -7.18
N ASP A 206 -21.94 5.83 -8.34
CA ASP A 206 -22.34 6.61 -9.50
C ASP A 206 -22.12 5.81 -10.80
N THR A 207 -22.92 6.09 -11.82
CA THR A 207 -22.74 5.51 -13.15
C THR A 207 -22.93 6.59 -14.20
N THR A 208 -21.88 6.83 -14.98
CA THR A 208 -21.91 7.87 -16.02
C THR A 208 -21.48 7.32 -17.37
N ARG A 209 -22.00 7.97 -18.42
CA ARG A 209 -21.53 7.67 -19.76
C ARG A 209 -20.25 8.44 -20.04
N THR A 210 -19.21 7.73 -20.46
CA THR A 210 -17.98 8.34 -20.95
C THR A 210 -18.18 8.80 -22.40
N PRO A 211 -17.69 10.01 -22.78
CA PRO A 211 -17.83 10.49 -24.15
C PRO A 211 -17.04 9.60 -25.12
N GLN A 212 -17.57 9.41 -26.31
CA GLN A 212 -16.77 8.79 -27.40
C GLN A 212 -15.63 9.70 -27.79
N SER A 213 -14.50 9.13 -28.15
CA SER A 213 -13.38 9.85 -28.71
C SER A 213 -13.77 10.53 -30.02
N ALA A 214 -13.20 11.69 -30.32
CA ALA A 214 -13.49 12.47 -31.54
C ALA A 214 -13.14 11.73 -32.84
N ASP A 215 -12.28 10.73 -32.77
CA ASP A 215 -11.87 9.85 -33.86
C ASP A 215 -12.74 8.58 -33.97
N GLY A 216 -13.83 8.48 -33.19
CA GLY A 216 -14.72 7.32 -33.19
C GLY A 216 -14.25 6.15 -32.35
N GLY A 217 -13.13 6.29 -31.63
CA GLY A 217 -12.67 5.33 -30.66
C GLY A 217 -13.55 5.31 -29.41
N HIS A 218 -13.63 4.15 -28.76
CA HIS A 218 -14.35 4.03 -27.49
C HIS A 218 -13.52 4.62 -26.37
N THR A 219 -14.14 5.38 -25.48
CA THR A 219 -13.51 5.73 -24.22
C THR A 219 -13.39 4.47 -23.35
N PRO A 220 -12.22 4.19 -22.76
CA PRO A 220 -12.05 2.99 -21.97
C PRO A 220 -13.06 2.88 -20.84
N LYS A 221 -13.58 1.66 -20.59
CA LYS A 221 -14.36 1.37 -19.39
C LYS A 221 -13.51 1.60 -18.16
N THR A 222 -14.02 2.37 -17.21
CA THR A 222 -13.34 2.72 -15.97
C THR A 222 -14.21 2.34 -14.78
N ILE A 223 -13.63 1.68 -13.82
CA ILE A 223 -14.29 1.18 -12.62
C ILE A 223 -13.52 1.73 -11.44
N SER A 224 -14.18 2.47 -10.55
CA SER A 224 -13.56 2.89 -9.30
C SER A 224 -14.42 2.40 -8.14
N ILE A 225 -13.74 1.79 -7.15
CA ILE A 225 -14.36 1.33 -5.92
C ILE A 225 -13.68 2.03 -4.76
N THR A 226 -14.51 2.54 -3.83
CA THR A 226 -14.05 2.97 -2.51
C THR A 226 -14.56 1.95 -1.51
N ALA A 227 -13.66 1.23 -0.86
CA ALA A 227 -14.01 0.21 0.14
C ALA A 227 -13.69 0.69 1.56
N MET A 228 -14.48 0.20 2.51
CA MET A 228 -14.38 0.55 3.92
C MET A 228 -14.39 -0.72 4.77
N GLY A 229 -13.47 -0.77 5.72
CA GLY A 229 -13.39 -1.80 6.74
C GLY A 229 -13.28 -1.20 8.13
N ASP A 230 -13.54 -2.00 9.17
CA ASP A 230 -13.39 -1.54 10.53
C ASP A 230 -12.31 -2.29 11.31
N LEU A 231 -11.77 -1.59 12.32
CA LEU A 231 -10.78 -2.09 13.27
C LEU A 231 -11.13 -1.62 14.68
N PRO A 232 -10.62 -2.29 15.71
CA PRO A 232 -10.59 -1.72 17.05
C PRO A 232 -9.80 -0.41 17.08
N ALA A 233 -10.18 0.51 17.97
CA ALA A 233 -9.47 1.77 18.12
C ALA A 233 -7.98 1.56 18.44
N GLY A 234 -7.13 2.32 17.78
CA GLY A 234 -5.68 2.25 17.99
C GLY A 234 -4.99 1.08 17.28
N GLU A 235 -5.74 0.17 16.64
CA GLU A 235 -5.17 -0.93 15.85
C GLU A 235 -5.10 -0.58 14.36
N GLY A 236 -4.37 -1.38 13.61
CA GLY A 236 -4.20 -1.29 12.16
C GLY A 236 -2.73 -1.43 11.78
N LEU A 237 -2.50 -2.08 10.66
CA LEU A 237 -1.17 -2.23 10.05
C LEU A 237 -0.95 -1.10 9.06
N THR A 238 0.30 -0.70 8.91
CA THR A 238 0.77 0.28 7.94
C THR A 238 2.05 -0.24 7.30
N ARG A 239 2.54 0.44 6.29
CA ARG A 239 3.85 0.15 5.68
C ARG A 239 5.02 0.51 6.61
N ALA A 240 4.79 1.35 7.62
CA ALA A 240 5.78 1.72 8.63
C ALA A 240 5.77 0.77 9.84
N GLY A 241 6.93 0.60 10.49
CA GLY A 241 7.04 -0.15 11.77
C GLY A 241 7.91 -1.39 11.73
N ALA A 242 8.46 -1.77 10.57
CA ALA A 242 9.42 -2.87 10.48
C ALA A 242 10.69 -2.57 11.28
N ASN A 243 11.19 -3.55 12.02
CA ASN A 243 12.38 -3.40 12.85
C ASN A 243 13.50 -4.36 12.42
N VAL A 244 14.74 -3.92 12.61
CA VAL A 244 15.92 -4.76 12.36
C VAL A 244 15.81 -6.09 13.13
N GLY A 245 15.99 -7.19 12.40
CA GLY A 245 15.86 -8.55 12.94
C GLY A 245 14.48 -9.18 12.77
N ASP A 246 13.46 -8.43 12.33
CA ASP A 246 12.17 -9.00 11.96
C ASP A 246 12.30 -9.98 10.79
N ASP A 247 11.49 -11.02 10.81
CA ASP A 247 11.33 -11.91 9.68
C ASP A 247 10.39 -11.27 8.65
N ILE A 248 10.66 -11.51 7.36
CA ILE A 248 9.80 -11.11 6.25
C ILE A 248 8.99 -12.32 5.82
N TRP A 249 7.68 -12.16 5.77
CA TRP A 249 6.71 -13.19 5.44
C TRP A 249 5.90 -12.83 4.22
N VAL A 250 5.53 -13.82 3.42
CA VAL A 250 4.52 -13.69 2.37
C VAL A 250 3.44 -14.76 2.52
N SER A 251 2.23 -14.43 2.12
CA SER A 251 1.12 -15.38 2.02
C SER A 251 1.10 -16.05 0.65
N GLY A 252 0.52 -17.23 0.56
CA GLY A 252 0.26 -17.95 -0.68
C GLY A 252 1.48 -18.26 -1.54
N THR A 253 1.34 -18.03 -2.85
CA THR A 253 2.39 -18.09 -3.87
C THR A 253 2.32 -16.84 -4.74
N LEU A 254 3.45 -16.37 -5.26
CA LEU A 254 3.56 -15.17 -6.06
C LEU A 254 3.98 -15.46 -7.50
N GLY A 255 3.59 -14.56 -8.41
CA GLY A 255 4.00 -14.51 -9.80
C GLY A 255 3.05 -15.20 -10.78
N ASP A 256 2.04 -15.92 -10.30
CA ASP A 256 1.09 -16.64 -11.16
C ASP A 256 0.25 -15.66 -12.02
N ALA A 257 -0.22 -14.57 -11.44
CA ALA A 257 -1.01 -13.57 -12.15
C ALA A 257 -0.22 -12.93 -13.29
N TYR A 258 1.02 -12.53 -13.01
CA TYR A 258 1.91 -11.98 -14.02
C TYR A 258 2.24 -12.98 -15.13
N ALA A 259 2.49 -14.24 -14.79
CA ALA A 259 2.71 -15.29 -15.80
C ALA A 259 1.47 -15.45 -16.71
N GLY A 260 0.26 -15.33 -16.15
CA GLY A 260 -0.99 -15.32 -16.90
C GLY A 260 -1.06 -14.13 -17.87
N LEU A 261 -0.71 -12.96 -17.43
CA LEU A 261 -0.67 -11.75 -18.26
C LEU A 261 0.32 -11.90 -19.43
N LYS A 262 1.55 -12.36 -19.14
CA LYS A 262 2.59 -12.63 -20.17
C LYS A 262 2.16 -13.68 -21.17
N ALA A 263 1.43 -14.71 -20.73
CA ALA A 263 0.87 -15.73 -21.60
C ALA A 263 -0.24 -15.17 -22.50
N CYS A 264 -1.12 -14.30 -21.98
CA CYS A 264 -2.14 -13.62 -22.79
C CYS A 264 -1.55 -12.71 -23.86
N TRP A 265 -0.46 -12.03 -23.56
CA TRP A 265 0.26 -11.22 -24.55
C TRP A 265 1.08 -12.03 -25.55
N GLY A 266 1.17 -13.37 -25.35
CA GLY A 266 1.99 -14.23 -26.21
C GLY A 266 3.50 -14.10 -25.97
N HIS A 267 3.90 -13.42 -24.90
CA HIS A 267 5.33 -13.27 -24.56
C HIS A 267 5.94 -14.54 -23.97
N TRP A 268 5.13 -15.33 -23.25
CA TRP A 268 5.56 -16.59 -22.65
C TRP A 268 4.75 -17.75 -23.20
N HIS A 269 5.46 -18.84 -23.51
CA HIS A 269 4.84 -20.10 -23.93
C HIS A 269 4.58 -20.97 -22.71
N VAL A 270 3.31 -21.25 -22.47
CA VAL A 270 2.82 -22.05 -21.34
C VAL A 270 1.89 -23.16 -21.82
N SER A 271 1.74 -24.24 -21.05
CA SER A 271 0.72 -25.25 -21.36
C SER A 271 -0.70 -24.71 -21.06
N GLU A 272 -1.73 -25.33 -21.63
CA GLU A 272 -3.12 -24.93 -21.36
C GLU A 272 -3.50 -25.09 -19.87
N GLU A 273 -2.92 -26.09 -19.18
CA GLU A 273 -3.11 -26.28 -17.74
C GLU A 273 -2.46 -25.12 -16.95
N GLN A 274 -1.22 -24.74 -17.29
CA GLN A 274 -0.54 -23.59 -16.70
C GLN A 274 -1.31 -22.31 -16.95
N LYS A 275 -1.75 -22.08 -18.20
CA LYS A 275 -2.53 -20.90 -18.58
C LYS A 275 -3.82 -20.80 -17.77
N THR A 276 -4.54 -21.91 -17.61
CA THR A 276 -5.76 -21.94 -16.79
C THR A 276 -5.47 -21.59 -15.35
N ALA A 277 -4.43 -22.16 -14.75
CA ALA A 277 -4.04 -21.87 -13.37
C ALA A 277 -3.63 -20.38 -13.18
N PHE A 278 -2.85 -19.85 -14.10
CA PHE A 278 -2.39 -18.46 -14.07
C PHE A 278 -3.54 -17.47 -14.27
N LEU A 279 -4.45 -17.74 -15.21
CA LEU A 279 -5.62 -16.89 -15.45
C LEU A 279 -6.58 -16.89 -14.26
N GLN A 280 -6.72 -18.02 -13.57
CA GLN A 280 -7.51 -18.08 -12.33
C GLN A 280 -6.97 -17.11 -11.28
N ARG A 281 -5.66 -16.98 -11.16
CA ARG A 281 -5.02 -16.05 -10.21
C ARG A 281 -5.15 -14.59 -10.68
N LEU A 282 -4.95 -14.31 -11.96
CA LEU A 282 -5.05 -12.97 -12.54
C LEU A 282 -6.46 -12.41 -12.48
N GLN A 283 -7.48 -13.25 -12.79
CA GLN A 283 -8.87 -12.84 -12.95
C GLN A 283 -9.66 -12.87 -11.64
N TYR A 284 -9.30 -13.76 -10.72
CA TYR A 284 -10.01 -13.94 -9.44
C TYR A 284 -9.02 -13.94 -8.27
N PRO A 285 -8.38 -12.79 -8.00
CA PRO A 285 -7.43 -12.70 -6.89
C PRO A 285 -8.14 -12.93 -5.55
N SER A 286 -7.44 -13.57 -4.63
CA SER A 286 -7.99 -13.88 -3.30
C SER A 286 -7.52 -12.84 -2.30
N ALA A 287 -8.36 -11.87 -1.99
CA ALA A 287 -8.06 -10.89 -0.94
C ALA A 287 -7.84 -11.59 0.41
N ARG A 288 -6.75 -11.26 1.08
CA ARG A 288 -6.27 -11.93 2.30
C ARG A 288 -6.77 -11.28 3.59
N TYR A 289 -7.96 -10.65 3.61
CA TYR A 289 -8.51 -9.99 4.80
C TYR A 289 -8.63 -10.91 6.04
N PRO A 290 -8.96 -12.22 5.93
CA PRO A 290 -8.93 -13.08 7.12
C PRO A 290 -7.53 -13.22 7.71
N LEU A 291 -6.49 -13.23 6.85
CA LEU A 291 -5.11 -13.23 7.27
C LEU A 291 -4.74 -11.89 7.91
N GLY A 292 -5.03 -10.76 7.23
CA GLY A 292 -4.75 -9.42 7.74
C GLY A 292 -5.28 -9.21 9.15
N ILE A 293 -6.55 -9.59 9.39
CA ILE A 293 -7.17 -9.55 10.72
C ILE A 293 -6.40 -10.41 11.72
N ALA A 294 -6.02 -11.63 11.34
CA ALA A 294 -5.37 -12.58 12.25
C ALA A 294 -3.93 -12.18 12.61
N ILE A 295 -3.19 -11.54 11.70
CA ILE A 295 -1.80 -11.14 11.93
C ILE A 295 -1.66 -9.77 12.57
N ARG A 296 -2.73 -8.97 12.67
CA ARG A 296 -2.71 -7.58 13.15
C ARG A 296 -1.98 -7.38 14.49
N SER A 297 -2.11 -8.34 15.41
CA SER A 297 -1.43 -8.30 16.71
C SER A 297 0.01 -8.82 16.69
N TYR A 298 0.48 -9.36 15.59
CA TYR A 298 1.78 -10.01 15.47
C TYR A 298 2.71 -9.33 14.46
N ALA A 299 2.14 -8.82 13.38
CA ALA A 299 2.87 -8.09 12.36
C ALA A 299 3.20 -6.67 12.84
N ARG A 300 4.29 -6.10 12.30
CA ARG A 300 4.72 -4.73 12.58
C ARG A 300 4.48 -3.79 11.41
N ALA A 301 4.66 -4.28 10.20
CA ALA A 301 4.35 -3.58 8.96
C ALA A 301 3.79 -4.59 7.96
N ALA A 302 2.91 -4.13 7.10
CA ALA A 302 2.32 -4.94 6.05
C ALA A 302 2.02 -4.09 4.81
N ALA A 303 1.97 -4.74 3.66
CA ALA A 303 1.42 -4.24 2.41
C ALA A 303 0.82 -5.43 1.65
N ASP A 304 -0.11 -5.18 0.75
CA ASP A 304 -0.45 -6.18 -0.26
C ASP A 304 0.56 -6.13 -1.42
N ILE A 305 0.52 -7.14 -2.28
CA ILE A 305 1.43 -7.26 -3.42
C ILE A 305 0.63 -7.03 -4.69
N SER A 306 0.55 -5.79 -5.11
CA SER A 306 -0.16 -5.30 -6.30
C SER A 306 0.79 -4.96 -7.44
N ASP A 307 1.93 -4.32 -7.17
CA ASP A 307 2.94 -3.89 -8.14
C ASP A 307 4.15 -4.82 -8.22
N GLY A 308 4.17 -5.84 -7.39
CA GLY A 308 5.21 -6.85 -7.27
C GLY A 308 6.04 -6.73 -5.99
N LEU A 309 6.54 -7.87 -5.54
CA LEU A 309 7.20 -7.98 -4.25
C LEU A 309 8.32 -6.95 -4.02
N LEU A 310 9.11 -6.63 -5.05
CA LEU A 310 10.23 -5.67 -4.90
C LEU A 310 9.71 -4.26 -4.66
N ALA A 311 8.62 -3.85 -5.35
CA ALA A 311 8.02 -2.54 -5.18
C ALA A 311 7.36 -2.42 -3.79
N ASP A 312 6.47 -3.35 -3.46
CA ASP A 312 5.63 -3.27 -2.26
C ASP A 312 6.44 -3.49 -0.97
N LEU A 313 7.39 -4.44 -0.97
CA LEU A 313 8.36 -4.54 0.12
C LEU A 313 9.26 -3.30 0.19
N GLY A 314 9.62 -2.72 -0.96
CA GLY A 314 10.40 -1.48 -1.05
C GLY A 314 9.74 -0.35 -0.28
N HIS A 315 8.42 -0.20 -0.38
CA HIS A 315 7.65 0.80 0.38
C HIS A 315 7.69 0.57 1.90
N ILE A 316 7.61 -0.70 2.34
CA ILE A 316 7.81 -1.03 3.76
C ILE A 316 9.21 -0.64 4.23
N LEU A 317 10.23 -0.95 3.44
CA LEU A 317 11.63 -0.65 3.79
C LEU A 317 11.87 0.86 3.89
N GLU A 318 11.35 1.62 2.93
CA GLU A 318 11.46 3.07 2.89
C GLU A 318 10.74 3.72 4.08
N ARG A 319 9.47 3.36 4.32
CA ARG A 319 8.67 3.90 5.41
C ARG A 319 9.18 3.53 6.80
N SER A 320 9.89 2.41 6.91
CA SER A 320 10.47 1.94 8.16
C SER A 320 11.96 2.30 8.32
N HIS A 321 12.58 2.94 7.31
CA HIS A 321 14.01 3.30 7.28
C HIS A 321 14.94 2.11 7.54
N VAL A 322 14.65 0.98 6.91
CA VAL A 322 15.38 -0.28 7.06
C VAL A 322 15.74 -0.88 5.70
N ALA A 323 16.49 -1.96 5.71
CA ALA A 323 16.86 -2.72 4.54
C ALA A 323 16.49 -4.20 4.71
N ALA A 324 16.53 -4.98 3.64
CA ALA A 324 16.15 -6.39 3.67
C ALA A 324 17.16 -7.32 3.01
N THR A 325 17.13 -8.57 3.43
CA THR A 325 17.73 -9.69 2.72
C THR A 325 16.67 -10.76 2.49
N LEU A 326 16.48 -11.15 1.24
CA LEU A 326 15.58 -12.25 0.82
C LEU A 326 16.41 -13.49 0.46
N ILE A 327 15.81 -14.65 0.65
CA ILE A 327 16.38 -15.97 0.30
C ILE A 327 15.55 -16.59 -0.82
N TRP A 328 16.11 -16.63 -2.03
CA TRP A 328 15.41 -17.13 -3.22
C TRP A 328 14.86 -18.55 -3.06
N ASP A 329 15.64 -19.43 -2.44
CA ASP A 329 15.25 -20.83 -2.23
C ASP A 329 14.02 -20.99 -1.30
N ASP A 330 13.68 -19.97 -0.50
CA ASP A 330 12.52 -19.97 0.37
C ASP A 330 11.29 -19.31 -0.26
N CYS A 331 11.45 -18.66 -1.42
CA CYS A 331 10.36 -17.98 -2.11
C CYS A 331 9.28 -18.94 -2.60
N PRO A 332 8.01 -18.80 -2.16
CA PRO A 332 6.96 -19.76 -2.45
C PRO A 332 6.39 -19.57 -3.87
N ARG A 333 6.60 -20.52 -4.73
CA ARG A 333 6.07 -20.57 -6.10
C ARG A 333 5.07 -21.68 -6.24
N SER A 334 4.10 -21.54 -7.13
CA SER A 334 3.15 -22.59 -7.49
C SER A 334 3.84 -23.68 -8.33
N GLU A 335 3.22 -24.86 -8.41
CA GLU A 335 3.71 -25.91 -9.30
C GLU A 335 3.70 -25.47 -10.77
N ALA A 336 2.68 -24.70 -11.17
CA ALA A 336 2.59 -24.13 -12.50
C ALA A 336 3.77 -23.19 -12.82
N LEU A 337 4.11 -22.29 -11.89
CA LEU A 337 5.23 -21.36 -12.04
C LEU A 337 6.58 -22.07 -12.01
N LEU A 338 6.75 -23.10 -11.17
CA LEU A 338 7.97 -23.93 -11.13
C LEU A 338 8.23 -24.68 -12.45
N GLY A 339 7.21 -24.88 -13.27
CA GLY A 339 7.34 -25.46 -14.61
C GLY A 339 7.95 -24.50 -15.67
N LEU A 340 8.13 -23.22 -15.36
CA LEU A 340 8.72 -22.24 -16.26
C LEU A 340 10.25 -22.15 -16.10
N PRO A 341 10.99 -21.56 -17.07
CA PRO A 341 12.39 -21.22 -16.89
C PRO A 341 12.64 -20.37 -15.66
N GLU A 342 13.81 -20.55 -15.01
CA GLU A 342 14.09 -19.91 -13.73
C GLU A 342 14.15 -18.38 -13.78
N ASP A 343 14.57 -17.82 -14.91
CA ASP A 343 14.56 -16.38 -15.17
C ASP A 343 13.13 -15.82 -15.21
N GLN A 344 12.19 -16.53 -15.87
CA GLN A 344 10.77 -16.19 -15.87
C GLN A 344 10.14 -16.34 -14.48
N GLN A 345 10.51 -17.40 -13.74
CA GLN A 345 10.06 -17.53 -12.35
C GLN A 345 10.50 -16.35 -11.49
N ARG A 346 11.75 -15.90 -11.67
CA ARG A 346 12.29 -14.74 -10.92
C ARG A 346 11.62 -13.44 -11.32
N GLU A 347 11.44 -13.20 -12.60
CA GLU A 347 10.74 -12.02 -13.11
C GLU A 347 9.33 -11.97 -12.53
N ALA A 348 8.55 -13.04 -12.65
CA ALA A 348 7.19 -13.10 -12.15
C ALA A 348 7.10 -12.91 -10.63
N PHE A 349 7.94 -13.60 -9.87
CA PHE A 349 7.90 -13.59 -8.42
C PHE A 349 8.33 -12.24 -7.83
N LEU A 350 9.33 -11.59 -8.41
CA LEU A 350 9.97 -10.40 -7.84
C LEU A 350 9.31 -9.10 -8.28
N SER A 351 8.93 -9.02 -9.55
CA SER A 351 8.41 -7.79 -10.18
C SER A 351 7.02 -7.95 -10.80
N GLY A 352 6.47 -9.15 -10.81
CA GLY A 352 5.11 -9.37 -11.28
C GLY A 352 4.09 -8.82 -10.28
N GLY A 353 3.18 -7.99 -10.77
CA GLY A 353 2.03 -7.51 -10.01
C GLY A 353 0.81 -8.41 -10.11
N ASP A 354 -0.31 -7.92 -9.60
CA ASP A 354 -1.64 -8.57 -9.63
C ASP A 354 -1.78 -9.83 -8.73
N ASP A 355 -0.84 -10.10 -7.82
CA ASP A 355 -0.92 -11.28 -6.94
C ASP A 355 -1.91 -11.12 -5.79
N TYR A 356 -2.03 -9.89 -5.23
CA TYR A 356 -2.91 -9.56 -4.10
C TYR A 356 -2.75 -10.50 -2.89
N GLU A 357 -1.53 -10.96 -2.67
CA GLU A 357 -1.06 -11.62 -1.46
C GLU A 357 -0.53 -10.55 -0.49
N LEU A 358 -0.26 -10.93 0.77
CA LEU A 358 0.34 -10.00 1.74
C LEU A 358 1.84 -10.25 1.89
N VAL A 359 2.62 -9.18 1.90
CA VAL A 359 3.97 -9.14 2.45
C VAL A 359 3.92 -8.41 3.80
N PHE A 360 4.52 -9.00 4.84
CA PHE A 360 4.52 -8.39 6.16
C PHE A 360 5.78 -8.74 6.95
N THR A 361 6.07 -7.93 7.96
CA THR A 361 7.20 -8.14 8.86
C THR A 361 6.70 -8.49 10.25
N ALA A 362 7.40 -9.39 10.92
CA ALA A 362 7.06 -9.80 12.28
C ALA A 362 8.31 -10.20 13.08
N PRO A 363 8.32 -9.97 14.42
CA PRO A 363 9.43 -10.40 15.26
C PRO A 363 9.53 -11.94 15.25
N SER A 364 10.74 -12.45 15.42
CA SER A 364 10.98 -13.90 15.44
C SER A 364 10.19 -14.64 16.52
N THR A 365 9.78 -13.96 17.58
CA THR A 365 8.91 -14.48 18.66
C THR A 365 7.49 -14.79 18.17
N ALA A 366 7.04 -14.20 17.08
CA ALA A 366 5.72 -14.42 16.51
C ALA A 366 5.61 -15.70 15.66
N ARG A 367 6.73 -16.38 15.34
CA ARG A 367 6.76 -17.52 14.40
C ARG A 367 5.73 -18.59 14.72
N SER A 368 5.67 -19.06 15.97
CA SER A 368 4.73 -20.14 16.37
C SER A 368 3.27 -19.71 16.24
N ALA A 369 2.95 -18.44 16.52
CA ALA A 369 1.61 -17.91 16.33
C ALA A 369 1.26 -17.81 14.84
N LEU A 370 2.18 -17.35 14.00
CA LEU A 370 1.99 -17.27 12.55
C LEU A 370 1.83 -18.65 11.90
N GLU A 371 2.59 -19.65 12.35
CA GLU A 371 2.41 -21.03 11.91
C GLU A 371 1.02 -21.59 12.33
N GLN A 372 0.53 -21.23 13.51
CA GLN A 372 -0.83 -21.61 13.93
C GLN A 372 -1.89 -20.90 13.08
N ILE A 373 -1.74 -19.61 12.78
CA ILE A 373 -2.62 -18.86 11.88
C ILE A 373 -2.64 -19.49 10.49
N SER A 374 -1.47 -19.84 9.95
CA SER A 374 -1.34 -20.56 8.66
C SER A 374 -2.18 -21.84 8.64
N ARG A 375 -2.08 -22.66 9.70
CA ARG A 375 -2.89 -23.89 9.83
C ARG A 375 -4.39 -23.60 9.93
N ASN A 376 -4.78 -22.63 10.77
CA ASN A 376 -6.18 -22.31 11.01
C ASN A 376 -6.89 -21.77 9.75
N LEU A 377 -6.18 -20.99 8.94
CA LEU A 377 -6.69 -20.42 7.70
C LEU A 377 -6.48 -21.35 6.49
N SER A 378 -5.81 -22.49 6.66
CA SER A 378 -5.38 -23.34 5.54
C SER A 378 -4.66 -22.55 4.44
N LEU A 379 -3.90 -21.53 4.84
CA LEU A 379 -3.18 -20.62 3.96
C LEU A 379 -1.68 -20.72 4.24
N ARG A 380 -0.90 -20.98 3.19
CA ARG A 380 0.56 -21.03 3.29
C ARG A 380 1.09 -19.66 3.69
N LEU A 381 1.87 -19.60 4.77
CA LEU A 381 2.70 -18.46 5.14
C LEU A 381 4.16 -18.86 5.05
N THR A 382 4.94 -18.11 4.31
CA THR A 382 6.35 -18.46 4.07
C THR A 382 7.26 -17.33 4.52
N ARG A 383 8.24 -17.65 5.33
CA ARG A 383 9.30 -16.72 5.71
C ARG A 383 10.35 -16.70 4.60
N ILE A 384 10.47 -15.56 3.92
CA ILE A 384 11.33 -15.40 2.74
C ILE A 384 12.61 -14.60 3.02
N GLY A 385 12.74 -13.98 4.21
CA GLY A 385 13.89 -13.13 4.48
C GLY A 385 13.91 -12.51 5.86
N LYS A 386 14.75 -11.49 5.99
CA LYS A 386 14.92 -10.72 7.23
C LYS A 386 15.15 -9.24 6.98
N ILE A 387 14.66 -8.43 7.88
CA ILE A 387 14.95 -7.00 7.97
C ILE A 387 16.34 -6.81 8.58
N ARG A 388 17.15 -5.95 7.94
CA ARG A 388 18.48 -5.53 8.40
C ARG A 388 18.54 -4.01 8.55
N ALA A 389 19.58 -3.52 9.21
CA ALA A 389 19.85 -2.10 9.26
C ALA A 389 20.08 -1.55 7.84
N SER A 390 19.56 -0.33 7.58
CA SER A 390 19.93 0.41 6.39
C SER A 390 21.38 0.88 6.54
N ASP A 391 22.19 0.54 5.57
CA ASP A 391 23.58 0.98 5.43
C ASP A 391 23.73 1.72 4.09
N SER A 392 24.95 2.13 3.74
CA SER A 392 25.22 2.80 2.47
C SER A 392 25.18 1.88 1.24
N GLY A 393 24.75 0.62 1.41
CA GLY A 393 24.61 -0.36 0.33
C GLY A 393 23.18 -0.49 -0.18
N ASP A 394 22.90 -1.57 -0.90
CA ASP A 394 21.58 -1.85 -1.46
C ASP A 394 20.54 -2.05 -0.37
N ASN A 395 19.40 -1.38 -0.48
CA ASN A 395 18.29 -1.51 0.47
C ASN A 395 17.68 -2.92 0.46
N LEU A 396 17.82 -3.67 -0.64
CA LEU A 396 17.34 -5.04 -0.77
C LEU A 396 18.39 -5.92 -1.43
N ILE A 397 18.71 -7.05 -0.78
CA ILE A 397 19.65 -8.06 -1.28
C ILE A 397 18.89 -9.38 -1.44
N LEU A 398 18.96 -9.97 -2.63
CA LEU A 398 18.49 -11.33 -2.88
C LEU A 398 19.70 -12.28 -2.90
N ARG A 399 19.60 -13.40 -2.19
CA ARG A 399 20.66 -14.44 -2.20
C ARG A 399 20.06 -15.84 -2.15
N THR A 400 20.88 -16.82 -2.53
CA THR A 400 20.57 -18.23 -2.29
C THR A 400 20.87 -18.62 -0.85
N LYS A 401 20.39 -19.78 -0.39
CA LYS A 401 20.79 -20.39 0.91
C LYS A 401 22.29 -20.64 1.01
N ALA A 402 22.95 -20.86 -0.12
CA ALA A 402 24.42 -20.99 -0.17
C ALA A 402 25.15 -19.63 -0.04
N GLY A 403 24.44 -18.51 0.07
CA GLY A 403 24.99 -17.17 0.25
C GLY A 403 25.36 -16.45 -1.06
N ILE A 404 25.11 -17.05 -2.22
CA ILE A 404 25.37 -16.41 -3.52
C ILE A 404 24.36 -15.28 -3.73
N VAL A 405 24.87 -14.06 -3.97
CA VAL A 405 24.02 -12.90 -4.29
C VAL A 405 23.50 -13.02 -5.71
N ILE A 406 22.20 -12.84 -5.86
CA ILE A 406 21.49 -12.81 -7.15
C ILE A 406 21.29 -11.34 -7.51
N PRO A 407 21.79 -10.86 -8.65
CA PRO A 407 21.56 -9.49 -9.07
C PRO A 407 20.06 -9.19 -9.25
N LEU A 408 19.61 -8.07 -8.71
CA LEU A 408 18.26 -7.56 -8.93
C LEU A 408 18.27 -6.68 -10.19
N THR A 409 17.80 -7.23 -11.30
CA THR A 409 17.69 -6.54 -12.59
C THR A 409 16.25 -6.12 -12.88
N TYR A 410 15.34 -6.43 -11.97
CA TYR A 410 13.90 -6.21 -12.10
C TYR A 410 13.47 -5.03 -11.24
N CYS A 411 12.45 -4.32 -11.69
CA CYS A 411 11.74 -3.28 -10.92
C CYS A 411 10.24 -3.58 -10.99
N GLY A 412 9.48 -3.18 -9.97
CA GLY A 412 8.03 -3.33 -9.95
C GLY A 412 7.33 -2.55 -11.05
N PHE A 413 6.04 -2.76 -11.22
CA PHE A 413 5.21 -2.07 -12.20
C PHE A 413 5.18 -0.55 -11.91
N ASN A 414 5.13 0.26 -12.96
CA ASN A 414 5.02 1.71 -12.85
C ASN A 414 4.17 2.26 -13.99
N HIS A 415 2.99 2.80 -13.66
CA HIS A 415 2.02 3.36 -14.60
C HIS A 415 2.58 4.46 -15.51
N PHE A 416 3.64 5.16 -15.10
CA PHE A 416 4.22 6.29 -15.83
C PHE A 416 5.70 6.06 -16.24
N ALA A 417 6.16 4.80 -16.20
CA ALA A 417 7.44 4.47 -16.79
C ALA A 417 7.35 4.68 -18.30
N ASN A 418 8.22 5.50 -18.87
CA ASN A 418 8.32 5.60 -20.32
C ASN A 418 8.68 4.21 -20.88
N ASP A 419 7.85 3.68 -21.78
CA ASP A 419 8.13 2.49 -22.59
C ASP A 419 9.34 2.75 -23.51
N THR A 420 10.54 2.71 -22.94
CA THR A 420 11.78 2.78 -23.70
C THR A 420 12.47 1.41 -23.82
N THR A 421 11.71 0.32 -23.55
CA THR A 421 12.14 -1.05 -23.86
C THR A 421 10.95 -1.86 -24.35
N THR A 422 10.64 -1.73 -25.64
CA THR A 422 9.95 -2.77 -26.43
C THR A 422 10.88 -3.95 -26.68
#